data_7d59f6eb9b18eb3af2b231aec5d3e258
#
_entry.id   7d59f6eb9b18eb3af2b231aec5d3e258
#
_cell.length_a   1.000
_cell.length_b   1.000
_cell.length_c   1.000
_cell.angle_alpha   90.00
_cell.angle_beta   90.00
_cell.angle_gamma   90.00
#
_symmetry.space_group_name_H-M   'P 1'
#
loop_
_entity.id
_entity.type
_entity.pdbx_description
1 polymer ?
#
loop_
_entity_poly.entity_id
_entity_poly.type
_entity_poly.pdbx_seq_one_letter_code
_entity_poly.pdbx_strand_id
1 'polypeptide(L)'
;MHRSRLLFIFLLLSATMLADNQKLLEELDIVIDQRSQYIQSKESKIDVLKKLLIGERDNTAKLKILDDLYNEYYVFKFDSAMAYANKGLLMANLQKDNHYITLFTIRLAEILTLGGLYSEAINYLDGIDHTDIGQDLLFKYHYTYFSVYSYWSDYCNDQVFTPLYRQKANDFLKKAMQYANEKDPLYLFYLGEQMVYVEPNSKKAKEFYLDILKTNSESSRIYAMSSYALAGNYMVNGEEDKYEEYLIRAATSDIRSCTMENLALQTLAVYLYQRGEDNIERAEKYINHSMEDAKFYNNRLRILEISRNLPQIMNAYQATMEKQNQNLRYSILFISLLVVALFVTVFFIHRQNRKLTSRRIELAENNQQLTSLNRKLAESSQHQTDMNIQLQELNQLLMDTNKHREGLASIYIDLCAKYIDKLNKYQTLVKRKIKANQAQELLQTISSVRISQEDAATFLNRFDKAFLELYPTFVVEFNALLRNDGQLLQKSPHSLTTELRTFALIRLGVNNTADIAGLLFLSNQTIYNCRSTIKNRAIRKETFDDDVMHLCTVIK
;
A
#
# COMPACT_ATOMS: atom_id res chain seq x y z
N MET A 1 -9.69 42.90 20.96
CA MET A 1 -8.39 42.57 20.34
C MET A 1 -7.67 41.36 20.97
N HIS A 2 -7.66 41.14 22.28
CA HIS A 2 -6.98 39.97 22.89
C HIS A 2 -7.65 38.62 22.56
N ARG A 3 -8.99 38.52 22.56
CA ARG A 3 -9.71 37.27 22.23
C ARG A 3 -9.55 36.83 20.76
N SER A 4 -9.46 37.79 19.82
CA SER A 4 -9.29 37.43 18.40
C SER A 4 -7.83 37.01 18.08
N ARG A 5 -6.83 37.53 18.80
CA ARG A 5 -5.44 37.06 18.69
C ARG A 5 -5.25 35.67 19.29
N LEU A 6 -5.89 35.37 20.42
CA LEU A 6 -5.89 34.05 21.03
C LEU A 6 -6.58 33.01 20.10
N LEU A 7 -7.71 33.38 19.48
CA LEU A 7 -8.42 32.51 18.53
C LEU A 7 -7.57 32.25 17.27
N PHE A 8 -6.85 33.26 16.79
CA PHE A 8 -5.98 33.13 15.61
C PHE A 8 -4.72 32.30 15.90
N ILE A 9 -4.14 32.43 17.10
CA ILE A 9 -3.01 31.58 17.55
C ILE A 9 -3.48 30.14 17.74
N PHE A 10 -4.70 29.93 18.27
CA PHE A 10 -5.26 28.57 18.42
C PHE A 10 -5.55 27.92 17.06
N LEU A 11 -6.08 28.68 16.09
CA LEU A 11 -6.29 28.22 14.71
C LEU A 11 -4.96 27.93 13.98
N LEU A 12 -3.94 28.73 14.19
CA LEU A 12 -2.60 28.48 13.61
C LEU A 12 -1.94 27.24 14.23
N LEU A 13 -2.05 27.05 15.55
CA LEU A 13 -1.52 25.87 16.24
C LEU A 13 -2.26 24.58 15.84
N SER A 14 -3.58 24.62 15.70
CA SER A 14 -4.35 23.47 15.21
C SER A 14 -4.03 23.14 13.75
N ALA A 15 -3.84 24.15 12.90
CA ALA A 15 -3.47 23.93 11.49
C ALA A 15 -2.05 23.33 11.35
N THR A 16 -1.10 23.72 12.19
CA THR A 16 0.25 23.13 12.19
C THR A 16 0.25 21.69 12.71
N MET A 17 -0.53 21.38 13.74
CA MET A 17 -0.67 20.00 14.26
C MET A 17 -1.37 19.08 13.26
N LEU A 18 -2.42 19.55 12.57
CA LEU A 18 -3.06 18.79 11.50
C LEU A 18 -2.07 18.46 10.35
N ALA A 19 -1.22 19.43 9.99
CA ALA A 19 -0.20 19.21 8.96
C ALA A 19 0.88 18.20 9.41
N ASP A 20 1.20 18.17 10.72
CA ASP A 20 2.15 17.22 11.28
C ASP A 20 1.56 15.79 11.33
N ASN A 21 0.29 15.62 11.73
CA ASN A 21 -0.38 14.32 11.72
C ASN A 21 -0.53 13.76 10.29
N GLN A 22 -0.80 14.63 9.30
CA GLN A 22 -0.84 14.21 7.89
C GLN A 22 0.50 13.63 7.43
N LYS A 23 1.63 14.23 7.80
CA LYS A 23 2.97 13.69 7.49
C LYS A 23 3.22 12.35 8.18
N LEU A 24 2.77 12.20 9.43
CA LEU A 24 2.88 10.93 10.14
C LEU A 24 2.04 9.84 9.49
N LEU A 25 0.85 10.16 8.96
CA LEU A 25 0.04 9.22 8.19
C LEU A 25 0.71 8.82 6.87
N GLU A 26 1.34 9.76 6.17
CA GLU A 26 2.12 9.49 4.96
C GLU A 26 3.33 8.58 5.26
N GLU A 27 4.02 8.83 6.38
CA GLU A 27 5.09 7.95 6.85
C GLU A 27 4.58 6.55 7.17
N LEU A 28 3.44 6.43 7.85
CA LEU A 28 2.80 5.15 8.15
C LEU A 28 2.44 4.40 6.87
N ASP A 29 1.89 5.08 5.85
CA ASP A 29 1.59 4.48 4.55
C ASP A 29 2.85 3.88 3.90
N ILE A 30 3.98 4.60 3.94
CA ILE A 30 5.27 4.10 3.44
C ILE A 30 5.75 2.89 4.25
N VAL A 31 5.63 2.94 5.57
CA VAL A 31 6.05 1.85 6.46
C VAL A 31 5.21 0.58 6.24
N ILE A 32 3.91 0.73 6.00
CA ILE A 32 3.02 -0.37 5.61
C ILE A 32 3.49 -1.00 4.29
N ASP A 33 3.80 -0.20 3.30
CA ASP A 33 4.25 -0.67 1.99
C ASP A 33 5.63 -1.37 2.06
N GLN A 34 6.47 -0.98 3.03
CA GLN A 34 7.78 -1.59 3.30
C GLN A 34 7.76 -2.76 4.29
N ARG A 35 6.59 -3.15 4.80
CA ARG A 35 6.40 -4.17 5.84
C ARG A 35 7.16 -5.47 5.58
N SER A 36 7.22 -5.93 4.33
CA SER A 36 7.93 -7.15 3.95
C SER A 36 9.42 -7.13 4.31
N GLN A 37 10.05 -5.95 4.30
CA GLN A 37 11.47 -5.80 4.66
C GLN A 37 11.70 -6.01 6.17
N TYR A 38 10.78 -5.46 7.00
CA TYR A 38 10.85 -5.65 8.45
C TYR A 38 10.63 -7.12 8.82
N ILE A 39 9.64 -7.78 8.18
CA ILE A 39 9.38 -9.21 8.37
C ILE A 39 10.61 -10.04 7.99
N GLN A 40 11.24 -9.77 6.85
CA GLN A 40 12.45 -10.48 6.42
C GLN A 40 13.61 -10.30 7.40
N SER A 41 13.79 -9.09 7.95
CA SER A 41 14.79 -8.82 8.97
C SER A 41 14.51 -9.61 10.25
N LYS A 42 13.26 -9.66 10.68
CA LYS A 42 12.80 -10.43 11.84
C LYS A 42 13.06 -11.94 11.65
N GLU A 43 12.67 -12.47 10.49
CA GLU A 43 12.89 -13.89 10.16
C GLU A 43 14.38 -14.24 10.11
N SER A 44 15.21 -13.34 9.58
CA SER A 44 16.67 -13.54 9.57
C SER A 44 17.24 -13.64 10.99
N LYS A 45 16.78 -12.80 11.92
CA LYS A 45 17.16 -12.86 13.34
C LYS A 45 16.73 -14.18 13.98
N ILE A 46 15.50 -14.60 13.72
CA ILE A 46 14.96 -15.87 14.19
C ILE A 46 15.78 -17.06 13.66
N ASP A 47 16.18 -17.03 12.40
CA ASP A 47 16.97 -18.10 11.79
C ASP A 47 18.39 -18.21 12.38
N VAL A 48 18.98 -17.11 12.83
CA VAL A 48 20.21 -17.14 13.61
C VAL A 48 20.02 -17.91 14.92
N LEU A 49 18.95 -17.59 15.66
CA LEU A 49 18.64 -18.29 16.93
C LEU A 49 18.37 -19.79 16.70
N LYS A 50 17.67 -20.16 15.63
CA LYS A 50 17.45 -21.57 15.28
C LYS A 50 18.76 -22.31 14.99
N LYS A 51 19.68 -21.67 14.27
CA LYS A 51 21.01 -22.25 14.00
C LYS A 51 21.82 -22.42 15.29
N LEU A 52 21.75 -21.42 16.19
CA LEU A 52 22.38 -21.50 17.50
C LEU A 52 21.80 -22.67 18.32
N LEU A 53 20.48 -22.84 18.32
CA LEU A 53 19.82 -23.95 19.03
C LEU A 53 20.28 -25.33 18.53
N ILE A 54 20.48 -25.47 17.22
CA ILE A 54 20.94 -26.74 16.63
C ILE A 54 22.41 -27.03 17.03
N GLY A 55 23.26 -25.99 17.03
CA GLY A 55 24.69 -26.13 17.34
C GLY A 55 25.02 -26.22 18.82
N GLU A 56 24.10 -25.80 19.70
CA GLU A 56 24.32 -25.79 21.16
C GLU A 56 24.34 -27.21 21.73
N ARG A 57 25.20 -27.47 22.70
CA ARG A 57 25.32 -28.76 23.40
C ARG A 57 24.87 -28.65 24.85
N ASP A 58 25.09 -27.50 25.48
CA ASP A 58 24.67 -27.28 26.85
C ASP A 58 23.14 -27.19 26.96
N ASN A 59 22.60 -27.93 27.87
CA ASN A 59 21.14 -28.02 28.02
C ASN A 59 20.53 -26.74 28.58
N THR A 60 21.21 -26.06 29.50
CA THR A 60 20.75 -24.80 30.09
C THR A 60 20.82 -23.68 29.05
N ALA A 61 21.89 -23.64 28.27
CA ALA A 61 21.98 -22.70 27.13
C ALA A 61 20.88 -22.95 26.10
N LYS A 62 20.51 -24.22 25.81
CA LYS A 62 19.36 -24.53 24.93
C LYS A 62 18.06 -23.98 25.47
N LEU A 63 17.80 -24.13 26.79
CA LEU A 63 16.59 -23.59 27.40
C LEU A 63 16.51 -22.07 27.25
N LYS A 64 17.64 -21.38 27.41
CA LYS A 64 17.72 -19.96 27.19
C LYS A 64 17.42 -19.58 25.74
N ILE A 65 18.02 -20.28 24.75
CA ILE A 65 17.77 -20.04 23.33
C ILE A 65 16.29 -20.33 22.98
N LEU A 66 15.66 -21.32 23.61
CA LEU A 66 14.24 -21.60 23.43
C LEU A 66 13.36 -20.48 23.98
N ASP A 67 13.74 -19.86 25.12
CA ASP A 67 13.06 -18.67 25.62
C ASP A 67 13.29 -17.44 24.71
N ASP A 68 14.50 -17.26 24.17
CA ASP A 68 14.79 -16.22 23.19
C ASP A 68 13.96 -16.40 21.91
N LEU A 69 13.84 -17.63 21.40
CA LEU A 69 12.98 -17.95 20.26
C LEU A 69 11.50 -17.71 20.57
N TYR A 70 11.04 -18.10 21.76
CA TYR A 70 9.70 -17.76 22.21
C TYR A 70 9.48 -16.24 22.17
N ASN A 71 10.38 -15.45 22.74
CA ASN A 71 10.27 -13.99 22.79
C ASN A 71 10.24 -13.36 21.39
N GLU A 72 11.03 -13.88 20.45
CA GLU A 72 11.01 -13.41 19.05
C GLU A 72 9.67 -13.72 18.36
N TYR A 73 9.03 -14.87 18.69
CA TYR A 73 7.75 -15.27 18.12
C TYR A 73 6.53 -14.75 18.88
N TYR A 74 6.67 -14.34 20.13
CA TYR A 74 5.59 -14.03 21.06
C TYR A 74 4.52 -13.09 20.51
N VAL A 75 4.91 -12.04 19.79
CA VAL A 75 3.99 -11.09 19.13
C VAL A 75 4.01 -11.20 17.59
N PHE A 76 4.80 -12.13 17.08
CA PHE A 76 4.99 -12.30 15.63
C PHE A 76 4.18 -13.47 15.08
N LYS A 77 4.23 -14.66 15.73
CA LYS A 77 3.54 -15.86 15.23
C LYS A 77 3.17 -16.80 16.36
N PHE A 78 1.88 -16.90 16.66
CA PHE A 78 1.31 -17.66 17.77
C PHE A 78 1.76 -19.12 17.81
N ASP A 79 1.55 -19.88 16.72
CA ASP A 79 1.84 -21.31 16.68
C ASP A 79 3.32 -21.61 16.91
N SER A 80 4.20 -20.74 16.42
CA SER A 80 5.64 -20.89 16.62
C SER A 80 6.04 -20.59 18.07
N ALA A 81 5.50 -19.52 18.67
CA ALA A 81 5.73 -19.22 20.08
C ALA A 81 5.25 -20.37 20.96
N MET A 82 4.05 -20.89 20.73
CA MET A 82 3.49 -22.05 21.41
C MET A 82 4.40 -23.28 21.27
N ALA A 83 4.90 -23.56 20.07
CA ALA A 83 5.78 -24.70 19.82
C ALA A 83 7.10 -24.59 20.58
N TYR A 84 7.71 -23.38 20.63
CA TYR A 84 8.97 -23.19 21.37
C TYR A 84 8.75 -23.20 22.87
N ALA A 85 7.65 -22.66 23.39
CA ALA A 85 7.30 -22.77 24.81
C ALA A 85 7.10 -24.23 25.23
N ASN A 86 6.34 -25.02 24.45
CA ASN A 86 6.15 -26.45 24.72
C ASN A 86 7.47 -27.23 24.65
N LYS A 87 8.32 -26.94 23.66
CA LYS A 87 9.65 -27.58 23.57
C LYS A 87 10.53 -27.23 24.74
N GLY A 88 10.49 -25.99 25.22
CA GLY A 88 11.18 -25.53 26.41
C GLY A 88 10.67 -26.25 27.66
N LEU A 89 9.35 -26.30 27.85
CA LEU A 89 8.73 -27.00 28.98
C LEU A 89 9.08 -28.49 29.01
N LEU A 90 9.00 -29.18 27.86
CA LEU A 90 9.38 -30.57 27.75
C LEU A 90 10.85 -30.78 28.14
N MET A 91 11.73 -29.94 27.62
CA MET A 91 13.17 -30.03 27.91
C MET A 91 13.47 -29.72 29.39
N ALA A 92 12.84 -28.72 29.98
CA ALA A 92 12.97 -28.35 31.38
C ALA A 92 12.50 -29.49 32.29
N ASN A 93 11.37 -30.16 31.97
CA ASN A 93 10.89 -31.33 32.70
C ASN A 93 11.88 -32.50 32.63
N LEU A 94 12.47 -32.78 31.49
CA LEU A 94 13.49 -33.83 31.34
C LEU A 94 14.74 -33.56 32.20
N GLN A 95 15.07 -32.28 32.38
CA GLN A 95 16.20 -31.86 33.22
C GLN A 95 15.84 -31.70 34.70
N LYS A 96 14.54 -31.72 35.04
CA LYS A 96 14.00 -31.39 36.37
C LYS A 96 14.43 -30.00 36.85
N ASP A 97 14.48 -29.03 35.90
CA ASP A 97 14.83 -27.65 36.20
C ASP A 97 13.55 -26.87 36.56
N ASN A 98 13.27 -26.72 37.84
CA ASN A 98 12.05 -26.07 38.32
C ASN A 98 11.94 -24.63 37.87
N HIS A 99 13.05 -23.90 37.76
CA HIS A 99 13.03 -22.51 37.25
C HIS A 99 12.50 -22.43 35.81
N TYR A 100 13.05 -23.24 34.91
CA TYR A 100 12.61 -23.26 33.52
C TYR A 100 11.25 -23.94 33.33
N ILE A 101 10.88 -24.92 34.18
CA ILE A 101 9.52 -25.47 34.18
C ILE A 101 8.52 -24.35 34.46
N THR A 102 8.74 -23.57 35.52
CA THR A 102 7.90 -22.43 35.90
C THR A 102 7.90 -21.37 34.80
N LEU A 103 9.07 -21.00 34.29
CA LEU A 103 9.18 -20.00 33.21
C LEU A 103 8.36 -20.39 31.97
N PHE A 104 8.55 -21.61 31.44
CA PHE A 104 7.84 -22.04 30.24
C PHE A 104 6.35 -22.29 30.47
N THR A 105 5.94 -22.66 31.69
CA THR A 105 4.53 -22.73 32.06
C THR A 105 3.89 -21.33 32.03
N ILE A 106 4.56 -20.30 32.57
CA ILE A 106 4.13 -18.91 32.45
C ILE A 106 4.10 -18.47 30.97
N ARG A 107 5.12 -18.83 30.16
CA ARG A 107 5.16 -18.53 28.72
C ARG A 107 3.98 -19.13 27.94
N LEU A 108 3.57 -20.36 28.32
CA LEU A 108 2.36 -20.96 27.74
C LEU A 108 1.10 -20.20 28.13
N ALA A 109 0.98 -19.75 29.36
CA ALA A 109 -0.14 -18.94 29.79
C ALA A 109 -0.15 -17.56 29.07
N GLU A 110 1.00 -16.91 28.91
CA GLU A 110 1.14 -15.64 28.17
C GLU A 110 0.66 -15.79 26.71
N ILE A 111 1.11 -16.83 26.00
CA ILE A 111 0.75 -17.00 24.60
C ILE A 111 -0.71 -17.43 24.44
N LEU A 112 -1.24 -18.26 25.32
CA LEU A 112 -2.64 -18.64 25.34
C LEU A 112 -3.55 -17.43 25.57
N THR A 113 -3.11 -16.47 26.40
CA THR A 113 -3.82 -15.21 26.63
C THR A 113 -3.98 -14.43 25.33
N LEU A 114 -2.90 -14.25 24.57
CA LEU A 114 -2.96 -13.56 23.26
C LEU A 114 -3.79 -14.33 22.22
N GLY A 115 -3.82 -15.67 22.34
CA GLY A 115 -4.69 -16.52 21.51
C GLY A 115 -6.16 -16.52 21.90
N GLY A 116 -6.54 -15.86 23.01
CA GLY A 116 -7.92 -15.82 23.51
C GLY A 116 -8.36 -17.10 24.26
N LEU A 117 -7.41 -17.90 24.73
CA LEU A 117 -7.64 -19.15 25.47
C LEU A 117 -7.43 -18.91 26.97
N TYR A 118 -8.27 -18.05 27.54
CA TYR A 118 -8.10 -17.51 28.90
C TYR A 118 -8.22 -18.57 29.99
N SER A 119 -9.19 -19.49 29.88
CA SER A 119 -9.37 -20.57 30.84
C SER A 119 -8.15 -21.50 30.88
N GLU A 120 -7.61 -21.83 29.71
CA GLU A 120 -6.42 -22.66 29.58
C GLU A 120 -5.19 -21.95 30.15
N ALA A 121 -5.07 -20.63 29.92
CA ALA A 121 -4.01 -19.81 30.49
C ALA A 121 -4.05 -19.83 32.03
N ILE A 122 -5.24 -19.68 32.64
CA ILE A 122 -5.43 -19.78 34.06
C ILE A 122 -5.07 -21.18 34.56
N ASN A 123 -5.51 -22.25 33.89
CA ASN A 123 -5.18 -23.63 34.30
C ASN A 123 -3.66 -23.86 34.32
N TYR A 124 -2.90 -23.34 33.39
CA TYR A 124 -1.44 -23.41 33.43
C TYR A 124 -0.86 -22.66 34.63
N LEU A 125 -1.36 -21.46 34.94
CA LEU A 125 -0.88 -20.66 36.05
C LEU A 125 -1.25 -21.26 37.40
N ASP A 126 -2.48 -21.75 37.54
CA ASP A 126 -2.96 -22.43 38.78
C ASP A 126 -2.23 -23.76 39.05
N GLY A 127 -1.71 -24.37 37.98
CA GLY A 127 -0.89 -25.61 38.10
C GLY A 127 0.54 -25.38 38.60
N ILE A 128 1.00 -24.14 38.76
CA ILE A 128 2.32 -23.82 39.28
C ILE A 128 2.28 -23.88 40.83
N ASP A 129 3.14 -24.67 41.41
CA ASP A 129 3.29 -24.64 42.86
C ASP A 129 3.93 -23.32 43.33
N HIS A 130 3.21 -22.57 44.14
CA HIS A 130 3.65 -21.28 44.64
C HIS A 130 4.99 -21.34 45.41
N THR A 131 5.32 -22.49 46.00
CA THR A 131 6.58 -22.69 46.72
C THR A 131 7.79 -22.83 45.80
N ASP A 132 7.56 -23.19 44.54
CA ASP A 132 8.60 -23.41 43.55
C ASP A 132 8.89 -22.16 42.70
N ILE A 133 8.11 -21.08 42.85
CA ILE A 133 8.30 -19.87 42.07
C ILE A 133 9.52 -19.09 42.57
N GLY A 134 10.55 -19.02 41.73
CA GLY A 134 11.71 -18.18 42.02
C GLY A 134 11.33 -16.70 42.15
N GLN A 135 12.04 -15.98 43.02
CA GLN A 135 11.80 -14.53 43.26
C GLN A 135 11.81 -13.71 41.96
N ASP A 136 12.64 -14.09 41.02
CA ASP A 136 12.78 -13.46 39.69
C ASP A 136 11.59 -13.70 38.76
N LEU A 137 10.78 -14.73 39.02
CA LEU A 137 9.59 -15.07 38.24
C LEU A 137 8.27 -14.58 38.87
N LEU A 138 8.27 -14.17 40.14
CA LEU A 138 7.05 -13.72 40.83
C LEU A 138 6.36 -12.54 40.13
N PHE A 139 7.13 -11.56 39.69
CA PHE A 139 6.58 -10.46 38.91
C PHE A 139 5.86 -10.98 37.68
N LYS A 140 6.57 -11.76 36.85
CA LYS A 140 6.04 -12.31 35.60
C LYS A 140 4.81 -13.18 35.84
N TYR A 141 4.81 -14.01 36.84
CA TYR A 141 3.68 -14.85 37.24
C TYR A 141 2.41 -14.00 37.52
N HIS A 142 2.52 -13.03 38.41
CA HIS A 142 1.37 -12.18 38.75
C HIS A 142 0.96 -11.27 37.62
N TYR A 143 1.92 -10.75 36.84
CA TYR A 143 1.65 -9.91 35.70
C TYR A 143 0.95 -10.68 34.55
N THR A 144 1.25 -11.97 34.42
CA THR A 144 0.53 -12.82 33.45
C THR A 144 -0.93 -13.00 33.86
N TYR A 145 -1.25 -13.18 35.13
CA TYR A 145 -2.65 -13.17 35.60
C TYR A 145 -3.34 -11.82 35.33
N PHE A 146 -2.66 -10.73 35.61
CA PHE A 146 -3.17 -9.40 35.24
C PHE A 146 -3.52 -9.34 33.74
N SER A 147 -2.61 -9.79 32.91
CA SER A 147 -2.83 -9.80 31.45
C SER A 147 -4.02 -10.69 31.06
N VAL A 148 -4.10 -11.93 31.59
CA VAL A 148 -5.22 -12.84 31.30
C VAL A 148 -6.55 -12.18 31.64
N TYR A 149 -6.72 -11.67 32.86
CA TYR A 149 -7.97 -11.08 33.28
C TYR A 149 -8.27 -9.76 32.58
N SER A 150 -7.24 -9.00 32.20
CA SER A 150 -7.39 -7.77 31.41
C SER A 150 -7.97 -8.07 30.01
N TYR A 151 -7.33 -9.00 29.28
CA TYR A 151 -7.81 -9.42 27.95
C TYR A 151 -9.18 -10.11 28.03
N TRP A 152 -9.42 -10.90 29.09
CA TRP A 152 -10.73 -11.54 29.28
C TRP A 152 -11.83 -10.53 29.56
N SER A 153 -11.54 -9.48 30.33
CA SER A 153 -12.45 -8.34 30.55
C SER A 153 -12.82 -7.67 29.21
N ASP A 154 -11.83 -7.39 28.37
CA ASP A 154 -12.04 -6.76 27.05
C ASP A 154 -12.84 -7.67 26.10
N TYR A 155 -12.60 -8.98 26.16
CA TYR A 155 -13.33 -9.96 25.36
C TYR A 155 -14.81 -10.05 25.75
N CYS A 156 -15.13 -10.08 27.06
CA CYS A 156 -16.50 -10.20 27.53
C CYS A 156 -17.34 -8.99 27.11
N ASN A 157 -16.84 -7.78 27.33
CA ASN A 157 -17.50 -6.51 26.97
C ASN A 157 -18.97 -6.48 27.39
N ASP A 158 -19.28 -6.91 28.63
CA ASP A 158 -20.61 -6.98 29.20
C ASP A 158 -20.68 -6.33 30.60
N GLN A 159 -21.88 -6.20 31.15
CA GLN A 159 -22.08 -5.49 32.42
C GLN A 159 -21.73 -6.30 33.68
N VAL A 160 -21.60 -7.62 33.57
CA VAL A 160 -21.41 -8.52 34.72
C VAL A 160 -19.95 -8.97 34.83
N PHE A 161 -19.42 -9.59 33.79
CA PHE A 161 -18.10 -10.19 33.83
C PHE A 161 -16.97 -9.19 33.57
N THR A 162 -17.20 -8.18 32.72
CA THR A 162 -16.19 -7.15 32.46
C THR A 162 -15.68 -6.48 33.73
N PRO A 163 -16.53 -5.92 34.62
CA PRO A 163 -16.03 -5.31 35.86
C PRO A 163 -15.41 -6.32 36.81
N LEU A 164 -15.94 -7.55 36.86
CA LEU A 164 -15.39 -8.64 37.70
C LEU A 164 -13.97 -9.00 37.30
N TYR A 165 -13.74 -9.22 36.01
CA TYR A 165 -12.40 -9.55 35.51
C TYR A 165 -11.46 -8.35 35.58
N ARG A 166 -11.94 -7.13 35.37
CA ARG A 166 -11.15 -5.92 35.57
C ARG A 166 -10.67 -5.77 37.00
N GLN A 167 -11.53 -6.05 37.97
CA GLN A 167 -11.14 -6.04 39.38
C GLN A 167 -10.05 -7.08 39.67
N LYS A 168 -10.22 -8.33 39.20
CA LYS A 168 -9.20 -9.37 39.37
C LYS A 168 -7.87 -8.95 38.70
N ALA A 169 -7.92 -8.39 37.51
CA ALA A 169 -6.72 -7.87 36.84
C ALA A 169 -6.00 -6.85 37.74
N ASN A 170 -6.72 -5.86 38.24
CA ASN A 170 -6.15 -4.81 39.10
C ASN A 170 -5.51 -5.39 40.38
N ASP A 171 -6.15 -6.41 40.99
CA ASP A 171 -5.60 -7.07 42.17
C ASP A 171 -4.30 -7.81 41.87
N PHE A 172 -4.21 -8.46 40.68
CA PHE A 172 -3.00 -9.13 40.27
C PHE A 172 -1.90 -8.13 39.84
N LEU A 173 -2.23 -7.00 39.24
CA LEU A 173 -1.26 -5.94 38.96
C LEU A 173 -0.65 -5.40 40.27
N LYS A 174 -1.48 -5.17 41.30
CA LYS A 174 -1.00 -4.79 42.64
C LYS A 174 0.00 -5.78 43.20
N LYS A 175 -0.29 -7.10 43.06
CA LYS A 175 0.60 -8.17 43.54
C LYS A 175 1.89 -8.16 42.71
N ALA A 176 1.80 -8.06 41.39
CA ALA A 176 2.97 -8.03 40.52
C ALA A 176 3.91 -6.88 40.90
N MET A 177 3.39 -5.69 41.13
CA MET A 177 4.21 -4.49 41.45
C MET A 177 5.00 -4.63 42.74
N GLN A 178 4.62 -5.54 43.65
CA GLN A 178 5.43 -5.84 44.86
C GLN A 178 6.77 -6.51 44.53
N TYR A 179 6.88 -7.12 43.35
CA TYR A 179 8.05 -7.85 42.86
C TYR A 179 8.69 -7.16 41.65
N ALA A 180 8.24 -5.95 41.29
CA ALA A 180 8.75 -5.22 40.13
C ALA A 180 10.21 -4.83 40.35
N ASN A 181 11.02 -5.05 39.32
CA ASN A 181 12.43 -4.69 39.33
C ASN A 181 12.64 -3.35 38.65
N GLU A 182 13.17 -2.36 39.36
CA GLU A 182 13.45 -1.02 38.82
C GLU A 182 14.47 -1.02 37.66
N LYS A 183 15.25 -2.10 37.52
CA LYS A 183 16.21 -2.27 36.43
C LYS A 183 15.59 -2.92 35.18
N ASP A 184 14.32 -3.37 35.27
CA ASP A 184 13.62 -3.92 34.10
C ASP A 184 13.40 -2.80 33.06
N PRO A 185 13.74 -3.01 31.78
CA PRO A 185 13.47 -2.05 30.73
C PRO A 185 12.01 -1.63 30.62
N LEU A 186 11.07 -2.47 31.06
CA LEU A 186 9.63 -2.21 31.07
C LEU A 186 9.12 -1.59 32.38
N TYR A 187 9.98 -1.35 33.38
CA TYR A 187 9.55 -0.88 34.70
C TYR A 187 8.69 0.37 34.66
N LEU A 188 9.11 1.38 33.90
CA LEU A 188 8.33 2.63 33.75
C LEU A 188 6.96 2.36 33.09
N PHE A 189 6.89 1.39 32.18
CA PHE A 189 5.62 0.99 31.55
C PHE A 189 4.67 0.39 32.59
N TYR A 190 5.18 -0.51 33.44
CA TYR A 190 4.38 -1.11 34.53
C TYR A 190 3.90 -0.09 35.54
N LEU A 191 4.73 0.91 35.87
CA LEU A 191 4.31 2.05 36.70
C LEU A 191 3.19 2.86 36.03
N GLY A 192 3.29 3.06 34.72
CA GLY A 192 2.24 3.71 33.94
C GLY A 192 0.92 2.94 34.01
N GLU A 193 0.95 1.61 33.83
CA GLU A 193 -0.24 0.75 33.98
C GLU A 193 -0.81 0.80 35.40
N GLN A 194 0.06 0.78 36.43
CA GLN A 194 -0.40 0.95 37.81
C GLN A 194 -1.16 2.25 38.01
N MET A 195 -0.66 3.36 37.42
CA MET A 195 -1.33 4.66 37.46
C MET A 195 -2.61 4.72 36.60
N VAL A 196 -2.80 3.82 35.68
CA VAL A 196 -4.02 3.73 34.87
C VAL A 196 -5.07 2.88 35.56
N TYR A 197 -4.70 1.69 36.05
CA TYR A 197 -5.64 0.65 36.47
C TYR A 197 -5.83 0.53 37.98
N VAL A 198 -4.82 0.83 38.78
CA VAL A 198 -4.83 0.59 40.23
C VAL A 198 -4.93 1.88 41.03
N GLU A 199 -4.10 2.86 40.69
CA GLU A 199 -4.04 4.16 41.35
C GLU A 199 -4.25 5.27 40.33
N PRO A 200 -5.47 5.51 39.83
CA PRO A 200 -5.71 6.36 38.69
C PRO A 200 -5.07 7.75 38.83
N ASN A 201 -4.00 7.98 38.07
CA ASN A 201 -3.29 9.25 37.98
C ASN A 201 -2.82 9.49 36.54
N SER A 202 -3.71 10.01 35.71
CA SER A 202 -3.47 10.27 34.29
C SER A 202 -2.21 11.10 34.05
N LYS A 203 -1.90 12.08 34.91
CA LYS A 203 -0.71 12.91 34.75
C LYS A 203 0.59 12.13 34.96
N LYS A 204 0.68 11.32 36.01
CA LYS A 204 1.86 10.49 36.28
C LYS A 204 2.03 9.40 35.22
N ALA A 205 0.94 8.74 34.82
CA ALA A 205 0.99 7.77 33.74
C ALA A 205 1.57 8.38 32.46
N LYS A 206 1.09 9.57 32.09
CA LYS A 206 1.59 10.33 30.94
C LYS A 206 3.09 10.63 31.05
N GLU A 207 3.58 11.07 32.22
CA GLU A 207 4.99 11.34 32.46
C GLU A 207 5.85 10.09 32.21
N PHE A 208 5.46 8.93 32.78
CA PHE A 208 6.18 7.68 32.59
C PHE A 208 6.24 7.25 31.11
N TYR A 209 5.12 7.28 30.40
CA TYR A 209 5.10 6.90 28.99
C TYR A 209 5.95 7.86 28.14
N LEU A 210 5.91 9.18 28.37
CA LEU A 210 6.74 10.14 27.66
C LEU A 210 8.24 9.92 27.91
N ASP A 211 8.63 9.52 29.11
CA ASP A 211 10.04 9.23 29.44
C ASP A 211 10.53 7.96 28.71
N ILE A 212 9.67 6.95 28.57
CA ILE A 212 9.96 5.78 27.74
C ILE A 212 10.22 6.19 26.28
N LEU A 213 9.37 7.06 25.71
CA LEU A 213 9.50 7.48 24.31
C LEU A 213 10.79 8.27 24.04
N LYS A 214 11.32 9.00 25.04
CA LYS A 214 12.59 9.73 24.92
C LYS A 214 13.82 8.82 24.87
N THR A 215 13.74 7.66 25.50
CA THR A 215 14.90 6.79 25.74
C THR A 215 14.93 5.56 24.83
N ASN A 216 13.83 5.26 24.13
CA ASN A 216 13.70 4.06 23.32
C ASN A 216 13.55 4.40 21.83
N SER A 217 14.02 3.47 20.99
CA SER A 217 13.89 3.57 19.54
C SER A 217 12.42 3.50 19.11
N GLU A 218 12.03 4.30 18.12
CA GLU A 218 10.72 4.25 17.48
C GLU A 218 10.41 2.90 16.78
N SER A 219 11.41 2.06 16.60
CA SER A 219 11.24 0.71 16.06
C SER A 219 11.13 -0.37 17.14
N SER A 220 11.00 0.02 18.41
CA SER A 220 10.91 -0.92 19.52
C SER A 220 9.47 -1.16 19.96
N ARG A 221 9.17 -2.39 20.38
CA ARG A 221 7.84 -2.72 20.89
C ARG A 221 7.43 -1.88 22.10
N ILE A 222 8.37 -1.55 22.99
CA ILE A 222 8.07 -0.72 24.16
C ILE A 222 7.63 0.70 23.75
N TYR A 223 8.22 1.24 22.68
CA TYR A 223 7.79 2.51 22.12
C TYR A 223 6.35 2.43 21.59
N ALA A 224 6.01 1.36 20.85
CA ALA A 224 4.66 1.13 20.35
C ALA A 224 3.63 1.04 21.48
N MET A 225 3.90 0.20 22.49
CA MET A 225 3.03 0.00 23.66
C MET A 225 2.82 1.32 24.42
N SER A 226 3.90 2.06 24.68
CA SER A 226 3.85 3.34 25.41
C SER A 226 3.14 4.43 24.62
N SER A 227 3.33 4.48 23.29
CA SER A 227 2.61 5.40 22.41
C SER A 227 1.11 5.10 22.42
N TYR A 228 0.73 3.83 22.36
CA TYR A 228 -0.69 3.43 22.41
C TYR A 228 -1.33 3.78 23.75
N ALA A 229 -0.65 3.49 24.88
CA ALA A 229 -1.12 3.83 26.22
C ALA A 229 -1.24 5.36 26.40
N LEU A 230 -0.29 6.10 25.85
CA LEU A 230 -0.30 7.57 25.86
C LEU A 230 -1.42 8.14 24.99
N ALA A 231 -1.71 7.53 23.83
CA ALA A 231 -2.88 7.88 23.02
C ALA A 231 -4.16 7.73 23.84
N GLY A 232 -4.38 6.59 24.51
CA GLY A 232 -5.52 6.39 25.40
C GLY A 232 -5.62 7.45 26.51
N ASN A 233 -4.48 7.86 27.07
CA ASN A 233 -4.45 8.94 28.07
C ASN A 233 -4.91 10.29 27.49
N TYR A 234 -4.47 10.65 26.30
CA TYR A 234 -4.89 11.87 25.61
C TYR A 234 -6.36 11.83 25.23
N MET A 235 -6.88 10.66 24.79
CA MET A 235 -8.29 10.48 24.48
C MET A 235 -9.19 10.77 25.68
N VAL A 236 -8.86 10.23 26.86
CA VAL A 236 -9.58 10.47 28.11
C VAL A 236 -9.58 11.95 28.51
N ASN A 237 -8.50 12.66 28.18
CA ASN A 237 -8.36 14.11 28.48
C ASN A 237 -8.98 15.00 27.37
N GLY A 238 -9.52 14.44 26.28
CA GLY A 238 -10.11 15.21 25.18
C GLY A 238 -9.08 15.93 24.28
N GLU A 239 -7.82 15.47 24.27
CA GLU A 239 -6.73 16.00 23.45
C GLU A 239 -6.65 15.23 22.13
N GLU A 240 -7.64 15.41 21.23
CA GLU A 240 -7.83 14.59 20.01
C GLU A 240 -6.61 14.61 19.07
N ASP A 241 -5.97 15.77 18.84
CA ASP A 241 -4.82 15.86 17.95
C ASP A 241 -3.63 15.04 18.48
N LYS A 242 -3.44 15.02 19.80
CA LYS A 242 -2.42 14.21 20.45
C LYS A 242 -2.79 12.74 20.47
N TYR A 243 -4.05 12.41 20.67
CA TYR A 243 -4.56 11.05 20.52
C TYR A 243 -4.20 10.48 19.16
N GLU A 244 -4.52 11.21 18.09
CA GLU A 244 -4.20 10.81 16.71
C GLU A 244 -2.69 10.65 16.50
N GLU A 245 -1.89 11.65 16.89
CA GLU A 245 -0.42 11.61 16.78
C GLU A 245 0.15 10.33 17.39
N TYR A 246 -0.18 10.05 18.65
CA TYR A 246 0.41 8.93 19.36
C TYR A 246 -0.17 7.57 18.90
N LEU A 247 -1.38 7.55 18.40
CA LEU A 247 -1.95 6.35 17.78
C LEU A 247 -1.23 6.00 16.45
N ILE A 248 -0.90 7.00 15.63
CA ILE A 248 -0.10 6.82 14.41
C ILE A 248 1.30 6.34 14.76
N ARG A 249 1.96 6.95 15.74
CA ARG A 249 3.28 6.53 16.21
C ARG A 249 3.29 5.10 16.71
N ALA A 250 2.27 4.69 17.46
CA ALA A 250 2.10 3.33 17.93
C ALA A 250 1.98 2.35 16.75
N ALA A 251 1.08 2.62 15.80
CA ALA A 251 0.89 1.77 14.62
C ALA A 251 2.17 1.66 13.77
N THR A 252 2.86 2.78 13.55
CA THR A 252 4.14 2.80 12.81
C THR A 252 5.20 1.94 13.50
N SER A 253 5.30 2.05 14.82
CA SER A 253 6.26 1.30 15.62
C SER A 253 5.93 -0.20 15.70
N ASP A 254 4.64 -0.57 15.77
CA ASP A 254 4.20 -1.96 15.71
C ASP A 254 4.63 -2.64 14.41
N ILE A 255 4.47 -1.96 13.27
CA ILE A 255 4.87 -2.51 11.97
C ILE A 255 6.40 -2.65 11.89
N ARG A 256 7.16 -1.64 12.34
CA ARG A 256 8.62 -1.67 12.35
C ARG A 256 9.19 -2.76 13.27
N SER A 257 8.52 -3.03 14.40
CA SER A 257 8.90 -4.09 15.33
C SER A 257 8.37 -5.47 14.96
N CYS A 258 7.61 -5.58 13.86
CA CYS A 258 6.91 -6.81 13.44
C CYS A 258 5.97 -7.36 14.52
N THR A 259 5.24 -6.48 15.20
CA THR A 259 4.20 -6.86 16.15
C THR A 259 2.92 -7.16 15.37
N MET A 260 2.59 -8.44 15.18
CA MET A 260 1.37 -8.89 14.48
C MET A 260 0.15 -8.93 15.42
N GLU A 261 0.39 -9.02 16.71
CA GLU A 261 -0.60 -8.79 17.77
C GLU A 261 -0.60 -7.29 18.08
N ASN A 262 -1.21 -6.47 17.22
CA ASN A 262 -1.28 -5.03 17.40
C ASN A 262 -2.73 -4.56 17.52
N LEU A 263 -2.93 -3.46 18.23
CA LEU A 263 -4.21 -2.81 18.44
C LEU A 263 -4.25 -1.41 17.80
N ALA A 264 -3.08 -0.80 17.65
CA ALA A 264 -2.98 0.59 17.25
C ALA A 264 -3.53 0.84 15.84
N LEU A 265 -3.18 -0.04 14.89
CA LEU A 265 -3.59 0.13 13.49
C LEU A 265 -5.10 -0.03 13.31
N GLN A 266 -5.74 -1.02 13.99
CA GLN A 266 -7.20 -1.17 13.93
C GLN A 266 -7.93 0.00 14.60
N THR A 267 -7.41 0.50 15.72
CA THR A 267 -7.98 1.64 16.43
C THR A 267 -7.87 2.90 15.60
N LEU A 268 -6.72 3.12 14.95
CA LEU A 268 -6.51 4.22 14.01
C LEU A 268 -7.46 4.14 12.81
N ALA A 269 -7.66 2.96 12.25
CA ALA A 269 -8.60 2.77 11.15
C ALA A 269 -10.03 3.17 11.52
N VAL A 270 -10.50 2.75 12.71
CA VAL A 270 -11.82 3.12 13.22
C VAL A 270 -11.91 4.63 13.48
N TYR A 271 -10.89 5.22 14.07
CA TYR A 271 -10.82 6.65 14.32
C TYR A 271 -10.87 7.46 13.02
N LEU A 272 -10.06 7.09 12.03
CA LEU A 272 -10.06 7.74 10.71
C LEU A 272 -11.41 7.61 10.00
N TYR A 273 -12.05 6.45 10.10
CA TYR A 273 -13.42 6.26 9.60
C TYR A 273 -14.40 7.25 10.23
N GLN A 274 -14.31 7.46 11.55
CA GLN A 274 -15.20 8.40 12.26
C GLN A 274 -14.93 9.87 11.91
N ARG A 275 -13.73 10.20 11.42
CA ARG A 275 -13.34 11.55 11.00
C ARG A 275 -13.84 11.96 9.60
N GLY A 276 -14.45 11.05 8.86
CA GLY A 276 -15.18 11.37 7.63
C GLY A 276 -14.58 10.87 6.33
N GLU A 277 -15.23 11.27 5.22
CA GLU A 277 -15.01 10.71 3.88
C GLU A 277 -13.55 10.82 3.39
N ASP A 278 -12.81 11.87 3.75
CA ASP A 278 -11.44 12.11 3.26
C ASP A 278 -10.43 11.06 3.78
N ASN A 279 -10.77 10.37 4.86
CA ASN A 279 -9.89 9.37 5.48
C ASN A 279 -10.33 7.91 5.22
N ILE A 280 -11.40 7.72 4.47
CA ILE A 280 -12.03 6.40 4.33
C ILE A 280 -11.14 5.38 3.61
N GLU A 281 -10.33 5.82 2.65
CA GLU A 281 -9.39 4.97 1.92
C GLU A 281 -8.28 4.46 2.84
N ARG A 282 -7.74 5.33 3.70
CA ARG A 282 -6.76 4.92 4.72
C ARG A 282 -7.40 4.01 5.77
N ALA A 283 -8.62 4.32 6.22
CA ALA A 283 -9.34 3.49 7.16
C ALA A 283 -9.55 2.07 6.63
N GLU A 284 -9.91 1.94 5.34
CA GLU A 284 -10.05 0.65 4.65
C GLU A 284 -8.71 -0.08 4.54
N LYS A 285 -7.65 0.60 4.07
CA LYS A 285 -6.30 0.06 3.98
C LYS A 285 -5.82 -0.47 5.33
N TYR A 286 -5.96 0.33 6.38
CA TYR A 286 -5.43 0.01 7.71
C TYR A 286 -6.21 -1.12 8.39
N ILE A 287 -7.54 -1.13 8.28
CA ILE A 287 -8.34 -2.21 8.88
C ILE A 287 -8.09 -3.56 8.19
N ASN A 288 -7.86 -3.56 6.89
CA ASN A 288 -7.52 -4.77 6.14
C ASN A 288 -6.13 -5.30 6.54
N HIS A 289 -5.13 -4.44 6.64
CA HIS A 289 -3.80 -4.84 7.11
C HIS A 289 -3.85 -5.37 8.55
N SER A 290 -4.64 -4.73 9.42
CA SER A 290 -4.82 -5.22 10.78
C SER A 290 -5.52 -6.58 10.83
N MET A 291 -6.49 -6.83 9.94
CA MET A 291 -7.12 -8.14 9.80
C MET A 291 -6.15 -9.21 9.28
N GLU A 292 -5.27 -8.85 8.35
CA GLU A 292 -4.21 -9.75 7.86
C GLU A 292 -3.26 -10.13 8.99
N ASP A 293 -2.83 -9.15 9.80
CA ASP A 293 -1.97 -9.37 10.97
C ASP A 293 -2.63 -10.28 12.00
N ALA A 294 -3.87 -9.98 12.36
CA ALA A 294 -4.63 -10.76 13.32
C ALA A 294 -4.83 -12.22 12.87
N LYS A 295 -5.07 -12.43 11.57
CA LYS A 295 -5.18 -13.77 10.97
C LYS A 295 -3.83 -14.48 10.92
N PHE A 296 -2.76 -13.79 10.53
CA PHE A 296 -1.40 -14.36 10.49
C PHE A 296 -0.94 -14.79 11.87
N TYR A 297 -1.23 -13.98 12.88
CA TYR A 297 -0.93 -14.27 14.28
C TYR A 297 -1.85 -15.35 14.86
N ASN A 298 -3.09 -15.49 14.38
CA ASN A 298 -4.18 -16.30 14.94
C ASN A 298 -4.78 -15.70 16.25
N ASN A 299 -4.92 -14.36 16.30
CA ASN A 299 -5.51 -13.66 17.44
C ASN A 299 -7.04 -13.58 17.32
N ARG A 300 -7.75 -14.42 18.07
CA ARG A 300 -9.22 -14.51 18.04
C ARG A 300 -9.92 -13.24 18.51
N LEU A 301 -9.38 -12.59 19.56
CA LEU A 301 -9.96 -11.34 20.06
C LEU A 301 -9.85 -10.23 19.01
N ARG A 302 -8.69 -10.04 18.41
CA ARG A 302 -8.49 -9.01 17.38
C ARG A 302 -9.35 -9.26 16.15
N ILE A 303 -9.41 -10.51 15.70
CA ILE A 303 -10.31 -10.89 14.59
C ILE A 303 -11.76 -10.54 14.91
N LEU A 304 -12.23 -10.79 16.13
CA LEU A 304 -13.59 -10.45 16.58
C LEU A 304 -13.80 -8.94 16.59
N GLU A 305 -12.90 -8.18 17.19
CA GLU A 305 -12.97 -6.72 17.28
C GLU A 305 -13.00 -6.06 15.90
N ILE A 306 -12.07 -6.46 15.02
CA ILE A 306 -12.00 -5.95 13.66
C ILE A 306 -13.28 -6.31 12.90
N SER A 307 -13.77 -7.54 13.04
CA SER A 307 -14.99 -8.01 12.36
C SER A 307 -16.25 -7.21 12.70
N ARG A 308 -16.28 -6.54 13.85
CA ARG A 308 -17.39 -5.64 14.23
C ARG A 308 -17.39 -4.33 13.43
N ASN A 309 -16.22 -3.79 13.13
CA ASN A 309 -16.05 -2.48 12.47
C ASN A 309 -15.83 -2.61 10.95
N LEU A 310 -15.22 -3.69 10.50
CA LEU A 310 -14.87 -3.93 9.11
C LEU A 310 -16.03 -3.73 8.13
N PRO A 311 -17.26 -4.27 8.37
CA PRO A 311 -18.36 -4.08 7.44
C PRO A 311 -18.77 -2.62 7.26
N GLN A 312 -18.70 -1.82 8.34
CA GLN A 312 -19.06 -0.40 8.31
C GLN A 312 -18.05 0.39 7.48
N ILE A 313 -16.76 0.16 7.70
CA ILE A 313 -15.67 0.79 6.95
C ILE A 313 -15.73 0.39 5.48
N MET A 314 -15.92 -0.90 5.19
CA MET A 314 -16.03 -1.42 3.82
C MET A 314 -17.24 -0.86 3.07
N ASN A 315 -18.38 -0.76 3.73
CA ASN A 315 -19.59 -0.17 3.13
C ASN A 315 -19.38 1.33 2.84
N ALA A 316 -18.76 2.06 3.75
CA ALA A 316 -18.46 3.48 3.55
C ALA A 316 -17.45 3.68 2.42
N TYR A 317 -16.39 2.84 2.36
CA TYR A 317 -15.43 2.85 1.25
C TYR A 317 -16.10 2.57 -0.09
N GLN A 318 -16.97 1.54 -0.15
CA GLN A 318 -17.73 1.24 -1.37
C GLN A 318 -18.63 2.40 -1.79
N ALA A 319 -19.33 3.03 -0.85
CA ALA A 319 -20.17 4.19 -1.13
C ALA A 319 -19.35 5.37 -1.67
N THR A 320 -18.16 5.62 -1.11
CA THR A 320 -17.25 6.66 -1.58
C THR A 320 -16.73 6.34 -2.99
N MET A 321 -16.35 5.10 -3.25
CA MET A 321 -15.93 4.63 -4.57
C MET A 321 -17.06 4.74 -5.60
N GLU A 322 -18.30 4.39 -5.22
CA GLU A 322 -19.47 4.57 -6.09
C GLU A 322 -19.73 6.05 -6.41
N LYS A 323 -19.62 6.93 -5.43
CA LYS A 323 -19.74 8.38 -5.60
C LYS A 323 -18.67 8.95 -6.52
N GLN A 324 -17.41 8.54 -6.34
CA GLN A 324 -16.29 8.91 -7.22
C GLN A 324 -16.52 8.40 -8.65
N ASN A 325 -16.96 7.15 -8.81
CA ASN A 325 -17.29 6.57 -10.10
C ASN A 325 -18.47 7.28 -10.78
N GLN A 326 -19.48 7.70 -10.02
CA GLN A 326 -20.58 8.52 -10.55
C GLN A 326 -20.07 9.88 -11.02
N ASN A 327 -19.25 10.56 -10.23
CA ASN A 327 -18.64 11.84 -10.61
C ASN A 327 -17.77 11.71 -11.87
N LEU A 328 -17.01 10.62 -11.97
CA LEU A 328 -16.22 10.31 -13.16
C LEU A 328 -17.12 10.08 -14.38
N ARG A 329 -18.24 9.36 -14.22
CA ARG A 329 -19.24 9.17 -15.30
C ARG A 329 -19.85 10.49 -15.73
N TYR A 330 -20.23 11.38 -14.80
CA TYR A 330 -20.73 12.72 -15.14
C TYR A 330 -19.67 13.57 -15.84
N SER A 331 -18.42 13.49 -15.40
CA SER A 331 -17.30 14.16 -16.06
C SER A 331 -17.09 13.66 -17.49
N ILE A 332 -17.15 12.34 -17.70
CA ILE A 332 -17.04 11.73 -19.04
C ILE A 332 -18.23 12.16 -19.92
N LEU A 333 -19.46 12.16 -19.36
CA LEU A 333 -20.64 12.64 -20.09
C LEU A 333 -20.51 14.11 -20.46
N PHE A 334 -20.03 14.94 -19.54
CA PHE A 334 -19.80 16.37 -19.79
C PHE A 334 -18.76 16.61 -20.88
N ILE A 335 -17.64 15.89 -20.81
CA ILE A 335 -16.59 15.94 -21.85
C ILE A 335 -17.14 15.47 -23.20
N SER A 336 -17.93 14.38 -23.20
CA SER A 336 -18.56 13.86 -24.42
C SER A 336 -19.50 14.90 -25.04
N LEU A 337 -20.25 15.61 -24.21
CA LEU A 337 -21.15 16.67 -24.66
C LEU A 337 -20.39 17.86 -25.22
N LEU A 338 -19.26 18.23 -24.62
CA LEU A 338 -18.34 19.25 -25.16
C LEU A 338 -17.77 18.84 -26.52
N VAL A 339 -17.38 17.56 -26.66
CA VAL A 339 -16.89 17.03 -27.94
C VAL A 339 -17.97 17.09 -29.02
N VAL A 340 -19.21 16.70 -28.68
CA VAL A 340 -20.36 16.84 -29.60
C VAL A 340 -20.59 18.30 -29.96
N ALA A 341 -20.57 19.21 -28.99
CA ALA A 341 -20.71 20.66 -29.26
C ALA A 341 -19.59 21.18 -30.16
N LEU A 342 -18.36 20.67 -29.96
CA LEU A 342 -17.23 21.01 -30.85
C LEU A 342 -17.46 20.49 -32.27
N PHE A 343 -17.95 19.28 -32.44
CA PHE A 343 -18.30 18.72 -33.74
C PHE A 343 -19.40 19.53 -34.42
N VAL A 344 -20.45 19.90 -33.67
CA VAL A 344 -21.52 20.79 -34.19
C VAL A 344 -20.96 22.14 -34.61
N THR A 345 -20.08 22.71 -33.78
CA THR A 345 -19.45 24.01 -34.12
C THR A 345 -18.58 23.89 -35.39
N VAL A 346 -17.76 22.83 -35.46
CA VAL A 346 -16.95 22.56 -36.67
C VAL A 346 -17.84 22.32 -37.89
N PHE A 347 -18.96 21.60 -37.72
CA PHE A 347 -19.94 21.41 -38.78
C PHE A 347 -20.55 22.75 -39.26
N PHE A 348 -20.94 23.62 -38.32
CA PHE A 348 -21.45 24.97 -38.67
C PHE A 348 -20.40 25.84 -39.34
N ILE A 349 -19.15 25.82 -38.85
CA ILE A 349 -18.03 26.54 -39.47
C ILE A 349 -17.79 25.97 -40.87
N HIS A 350 -17.80 24.65 -41.04
CA HIS A 350 -17.63 24.03 -42.35
C HIS A 350 -18.78 24.39 -43.29
N ARG A 351 -20.01 24.40 -42.80
CA ARG A 351 -21.18 24.86 -43.58
C ARG A 351 -21.11 26.35 -43.95
N GLN A 352 -20.66 27.21 -43.04
CA GLN A 352 -20.42 28.61 -43.31
C GLN A 352 -19.26 28.82 -44.31
N ASN A 353 -18.18 28.08 -44.15
CA ASN A 353 -17.05 28.11 -45.08
C ASN A 353 -17.46 27.65 -46.48
N ARG A 354 -18.31 26.61 -46.60
CA ARG A 354 -18.91 26.23 -47.90
C ARG A 354 -19.76 27.36 -48.51
N LYS A 355 -20.60 28.03 -47.69
CA LYS A 355 -21.38 29.17 -48.14
C LYS A 355 -20.48 30.35 -48.54
N LEU A 356 -19.42 30.60 -47.78
CA LEU A 356 -18.42 31.62 -48.09
C LEU A 356 -17.63 31.27 -49.36
N THR A 357 -17.27 30.00 -49.53
CA THR A 357 -16.59 29.51 -50.73
C THR A 357 -17.52 29.62 -51.94
N SER A 358 -18.81 29.24 -51.78
CA SER A 358 -19.81 29.41 -52.84
C SER A 358 -19.99 30.88 -53.21
N ARG A 359 -20.09 31.78 -52.22
CA ARG A 359 -20.16 33.25 -52.49
C ARG A 359 -18.85 33.81 -53.07
N ARG A 360 -17.70 33.26 -52.64
CA ARG A 360 -16.40 33.62 -53.23
C ARG A 360 -16.28 33.15 -54.69
N ILE A 361 -16.82 31.96 -54.96
CA ILE A 361 -16.89 31.43 -56.33
C ILE A 361 -17.82 32.33 -57.20
N GLU A 362 -19.00 32.65 -56.66
CA GLU A 362 -19.95 33.53 -57.28
C GLU A 362 -19.36 34.93 -57.50
N LEU A 363 -18.64 35.48 -56.50
CA LEU A 363 -17.89 36.74 -56.65
C LEU A 363 -16.71 36.61 -57.60
N ALA A 364 -16.03 35.47 -57.62
CA ALA A 364 -14.93 35.16 -58.53
C ALA A 364 -15.46 34.97 -59.94
N GLU A 365 -16.62 34.32 -60.11
CA GLU A 365 -17.32 34.23 -61.41
C GLU A 365 -17.77 35.61 -61.90
N ASN A 366 -18.36 36.44 -61.02
CA ASN A 366 -18.72 37.84 -61.36
C ASN A 366 -17.48 38.68 -61.63
N ASN A 367 -16.39 38.50 -60.89
CA ASN A 367 -15.12 39.17 -61.21
C ASN A 367 -14.45 38.61 -62.47
N GLN A 368 -14.60 37.31 -62.75
CA GLN A 368 -14.12 36.72 -63.99
C GLN A 368 -14.95 37.20 -65.20
N GLN A 369 -16.27 37.35 -65.01
CA GLN A 369 -17.09 38.00 -66.01
C GLN A 369 -16.66 39.46 -66.24
N LEU A 370 -16.38 40.20 -65.15
CA LEU A 370 -15.81 41.56 -65.24
C LEU A 370 -14.39 41.54 -65.84
N THR A 371 -13.58 40.57 -65.51
CA THR A 371 -12.21 40.43 -66.02
C THR A 371 -12.19 39.82 -67.42
N SER A 372 -13.20 38.96 -67.79
CA SER A 372 -13.36 38.49 -69.18
C SER A 372 -13.81 39.62 -70.13
N LEU A 373 -14.58 40.55 -69.60
CA LEU A 373 -14.87 41.80 -70.33
C LEU A 373 -13.62 42.68 -70.48
N ASN A 374 -12.77 42.70 -69.45
CA ASN A 374 -11.49 43.39 -69.50
C ASN A 374 -10.37 42.58 -70.18
N ARG A 375 -10.55 41.24 -70.32
CA ARG A 375 -9.54 40.33 -70.88
C ARG A 375 -9.73 39.97 -72.36
N LYS A 376 -10.68 40.51 -73.00
CA LYS A 376 -10.57 40.56 -74.45
C LYS A 376 -9.34 41.33 -74.93
N LEU A 377 -8.52 41.75 -73.97
CA LEU A 377 -7.38 42.64 -74.26
C LEU A 377 -6.01 42.18 -73.72
N ALA A 378 -5.80 41.01 -73.17
CA ALA A 378 -4.38 40.63 -72.91
C ALA A 378 -4.20 39.16 -72.58
N GLU A 379 -3.40 38.52 -73.28
CA GLU A 379 -2.56 37.33 -73.05
C GLU A 379 -2.32 36.95 -71.61
N SER A 380 -2.80 35.80 -71.21
CA SER A 380 -2.04 35.06 -70.19
C SER A 380 -2.57 33.60 -69.94
N SER A 381 -2.28 32.75 -70.85
CA SER A 381 -2.53 31.30 -70.74
C SER A 381 -1.39 30.54 -70.06
N GLN A 382 -0.35 31.19 -69.63
CA GLN A 382 0.89 30.50 -69.24
C GLN A 382 1.08 30.35 -67.70
N HIS A 383 0.38 31.18 -66.95
CA HIS A 383 0.66 31.17 -65.47
C HIS A 383 -0.23 30.23 -64.64
N GLN A 384 -1.28 29.66 -65.25
CA GLN A 384 -2.27 28.83 -64.55
C GLN A 384 -1.85 27.38 -64.42
N THR A 385 -0.89 26.93 -65.26
CA THR A 385 -0.47 25.54 -65.26
C THR A 385 0.52 25.20 -64.12
N ASP A 386 1.40 26.13 -63.75
CA ASP A 386 2.41 25.89 -62.71
C ASP A 386 1.86 25.89 -61.27
N MET A 387 0.78 26.65 -61.06
CA MET A 387 0.18 26.73 -59.68
C MET A 387 -0.66 25.50 -59.32
N ASN A 388 -1.21 24.81 -60.32
CA ASN A 388 -1.98 23.57 -60.08
C ASN A 388 -1.09 22.38 -59.70
N ILE A 389 0.15 22.37 -60.16
CA ILE A 389 1.11 21.29 -59.82
C ILE A 389 1.54 21.43 -58.35
N GLN A 390 1.82 22.64 -57.88
CA GLN A 390 2.19 22.88 -56.48
C GLN A 390 1.04 22.57 -55.48
N LEU A 391 -0.23 22.82 -55.88
CA LEU A 391 -1.39 22.48 -55.05
C LEU A 391 -1.67 20.98 -54.98
N GLN A 392 -1.34 20.22 -56.00
CA GLN A 392 -1.46 18.75 -55.97
C GLN A 392 -0.43 18.10 -55.02
N GLU A 393 0.80 18.58 -55.00
CA GLU A 393 1.84 18.08 -54.09
C GLU A 393 1.51 18.39 -52.63
N LEU A 394 0.94 19.57 -52.33
CA LEU A 394 0.59 19.94 -50.96
C LEU A 394 -0.64 19.15 -50.41
N ASN A 395 -1.63 18.88 -51.30
CA ASN A 395 -2.79 18.06 -50.92
C ASN A 395 -2.42 16.58 -50.68
N GLN A 396 -1.46 16.05 -51.41
CA GLN A 396 -0.95 14.70 -51.19
C GLN A 396 -0.30 14.58 -49.81
N LEU A 397 0.49 15.57 -49.41
CA LEU A 397 1.16 15.60 -48.10
C LEU A 397 0.17 15.72 -46.93
N LEU A 398 -0.92 16.50 -47.10
CA LEU A 398 -1.98 16.64 -46.09
C LEU A 398 -2.81 15.37 -45.90
N MET A 399 -3.08 14.62 -46.96
CA MET A 399 -3.80 13.34 -46.90
C MET A 399 -3.01 12.27 -46.14
N ASP A 400 -1.72 12.18 -46.36
CA ASP A 400 -0.86 11.20 -45.67
C ASP A 400 -0.72 11.49 -44.16
N THR A 401 -0.65 12.75 -43.78
CA THR A 401 -0.56 13.17 -42.36
C THR A 401 -1.86 12.89 -41.59
N ASN A 402 -3.05 13.11 -42.24
CA ASN A 402 -4.35 12.80 -41.60
C ASN A 402 -4.58 11.30 -41.41
N LYS A 403 -4.17 10.47 -42.35
CA LYS A 403 -4.28 8.99 -42.25
C LYS A 403 -3.46 8.44 -41.08
N HIS A 404 -2.30 9.00 -40.79
CA HIS A 404 -1.47 8.64 -39.64
C HIS A 404 -2.12 9.02 -38.28
N ARG A 405 -2.77 10.19 -38.21
CA ARG A 405 -3.49 10.65 -37.01
C ARG A 405 -4.73 9.81 -36.70
N GLU A 406 -5.49 9.41 -37.71
CA GLU A 406 -6.67 8.53 -37.53
C GLU A 406 -6.29 7.14 -37.03
N GLY A 407 -5.18 6.58 -37.49
CA GLY A 407 -4.64 5.30 -36.98
C GLY A 407 -4.30 5.34 -35.47
N LEU A 408 -3.66 6.42 -35.04
CA LEU A 408 -3.30 6.62 -33.62
C LEU A 408 -4.53 6.77 -32.70
N ALA A 409 -5.54 7.51 -33.14
CA ALA A 409 -6.77 7.73 -32.39
C ALA A 409 -7.56 6.42 -32.20
N SER A 410 -7.64 5.60 -33.24
CA SER A 410 -8.33 4.29 -33.20
C SER A 410 -7.68 3.33 -32.18
N ILE A 411 -6.36 3.27 -32.12
CA ILE A 411 -5.61 2.43 -31.19
C ILE A 411 -5.84 2.88 -29.73
N TYR A 412 -5.86 4.21 -29.49
CA TYR A 412 -6.08 4.75 -28.14
C TYR A 412 -7.50 4.48 -27.63
N ILE A 413 -8.51 4.60 -28.49
CA ILE A 413 -9.91 4.32 -28.17
C ILE A 413 -10.14 2.83 -27.86
N ASP A 414 -9.53 1.91 -28.63
CA ASP A 414 -9.62 0.46 -28.37
C ASP A 414 -8.95 0.07 -27.03
N LEU A 415 -7.84 0.72 -26.68
CA LEU A 415 -7.14 0.51 -25.42
C LEU A 415 -7.99 0.97 -24.22
N CYS A 416 -8.58 2.16 -24.29
CA CYS A 416 -9.45 2.69 -23.25
C CYS A 416 -10.72 1.85 -23.06
N ALA A 417 -11.37 1.44 -24.16
CA ALA A 417 -12.58 0.61 -24.11
C ALA A 417 -12.34 -0.74 -23.39
N LYS A 418 -11.22 -1.37 -23.63
CA LYS A 418 -10.86 -2.64 -22.99
C LYS A 418 -10.51 -2.50 -21.51
N TYR A 419 -9.91 -1.35 -21.11
CA TYR A 419 -9.65 -1.08 -19.70
C TYR A 419 -10.95 -0.89 -18.91
N ILE A 420 -11.91 -0.19 -19.51
CA ILE A 420 -13.25 0.04 -18.93
C ILE A 420 -14.03 -1.28 -18.80
N ASP A 421 -13.99 -2.16 -19.81
CA ASP A 421 -14.64 -3.47 -19.76
C ASP A 421 -14.05 -4.36 -18.63
N LYS A 422 -12.74 -4.31 -18.44
CA LYS A 422 -12.05 -5.02 -17.36
C LYS A 422 -12.46 -4.54 -15.96
N LEU A 423 -12.58 -3.23 -15.77
CA LEU A 423 -13.09 -2.63 -14.52
C LEU A 423 -14.54 -3.04 -14.23
N ASN A 424 -15.39 -3.06 -15.25
CA ASN A 424 -16.79 -3.49 -15.12
C ASN A 424 -16.92 -4.98 -14.75
N LYS A 425 -16.10 -5.85 -15.32
CA LYS A 425 -16.03 -7.27 -14.95
C LYS A 425 -15.59 -7.47 -13.49
N TYR A 426 -14.62 -6.68 -13.04
CA TYR A 426 -14.17 -6.68 -11.65
C TYR A 426 -15.29 -6.27 -10.69
N GLN A 427 -15.99 -5.18 -11.00
CA GLN A 427 -17.12 -4.70 -10.20
C GLN A 427 -18.24 -5.75 -10.10
N THR A 428 -18.50 -6.44 -11.21
CA THR A 428 -19.53 -7.49 -11.28
C THR A 428 -19.14 -8.71 -10.44
N LEU A 429 -17.88 -9.12 -10.47
CA LEU A 429 -17.34 -10.22 -9.68
C LEU A 429 -17.46 -9.90 -8.17
N VAL A 430 -17.06 -8.70 -7.76
CA VAL A 430 -17.16 -8.24 -6.37
C VAL A 430 -18.61 -8.22 -5.90
N LYS A 431 -19.53 -7.63 -6.68
CA LYS A 431 -20.97 -7.60 -6.35
C LYS A 431 -21.58 -9.00 -6.22
N ARG A 432 -21.19 -9.93 -7.12
CA ARG A 432 -21.69 -11.32 -7.11
C ARG A 432 -21.21 -12.08 -5.87
N LYS A 433 -19.94 -11.96 -5.51
CA LYS A 433 -19.35 -12.64 -4.36
C LYS A 433 -19.88 -12.08 -3.03
N ILE A 434 -20.13 -10.78 -2.94
CA ILE A 434 -20.76 -10.16 -1.76
C ILE A 434 -22.21 -10.62 -1.60
N LYS A 435 -23.01 -10.64 -2.69
CA LYS A 435 -24.40 -11.14 -2.65
C LYS A 435 -24.51 -12.62 -2.28
N ALA A 436 -23.49 -13.41 -2.60
CA ALA A 436 -23.41 -14.83 -2.26
C ALA A 436 -22.88 -15.09 -0.83
N ASN A 437 -22.67 -14.05 -0.02
CA ASN A 437 -22.11 -14.14 1.34
C ASN A 437 -20.72 -14.83 1.41
N GLN A 438 -19.96 -14.77 0.32
CA GLN A 438 -18.65 -15.40 0.13
C GLN A 438 -17.50 -14.38 0.34
N ALA A 439 -17.59 -13.60 1.41
CA ALA A 439 -16.61 -12.52 1.68
C ALA A 439 -15.17 -13.03 1.86
N GLN A 440 -15.03 -14.23 2.42
CA GLN A 440 -13.71 -14.86 2.65
C GLN A 440 -13.05 -15.33 1.34
N GLU A 441 -13.85 -15.82 0.43
CA GLU A 441 -13.42 -16.27 -0.90
C GLU A 441 -13.13 -15.06 -1.82
N LEU A 442 -13.86 -13.96 -1.62
CA LEU A 442 -13.58 -12.69 -2.28
C LEU A 442 -12.23 -12.12 -1.83
N LEU A 443 -11.93 -12.19 -0.53
CA LEU A 443 -10.63 -11.76 0.03
C LEU A 443 -9.46 -12.59 -0.54
N GLN A 444 -9.63 -13.91 -0.67
CA GLN A 444 -8.65 -14.76 -1.33
C GLN A 444 -8.48 -14.42 -2.81
N THR A 445 -9.58 -14.16 -3.50
CA THR A 445 -9.57 -13.81 -4.92
C THR A 445 -8.90 -12.46 -5.15
N ILE A 446 -9.17 -11.44 -4.34
CA ILE A 446 -8.56 -10.11 -4.43
C ILE A 446 -7.09 -10.14 -4.01
N SER A 447 -6.73 -10.95 -3.01
CA SER A 447 -5.33 -11.14 -2.59
C SER A 447 -4.49 -11.93 -3.59
N SER A 448 -5.13 -12.76 -4.41
CA SER A 448 -4.48 -13.57 -5.46
C SER A 448 -4.40 -12.85 -6.81
N VAL A 449 -5.08 -11.70 -6.97
CA VAL A 449 -5.05 -10.94 -8.22
C VAL A 449 -3.74 -10.16 -8.36
N ARG A 450 -2.67 -10.87 -8.52
CA ARG A 450 -1.64 -10.46 -9.47
C ARG A 450 -2.27 -10.57 -10.86
N ILE A 451 -2.05 -9.57 -11.73
CA ILE A 451 -2.34 -9.67 -13.16
C ILE A 451 -1.91 -11.07 -13.58
N SER A 452 -2.85 -11.91 -14.05
CA SER A 452 -2.52 -13.28 -14.40
C SER A 452 -1.40 -13.25 -15.43
N GLN A 453 -0.51 -14.22 -15.41
CA GLN A 453 0.56 -14.30 -16.41
C GLN A 453 0.00 -14.28 -17.85
N GLU A 454 -1.22 -14.75 -18.00
CA GLU A 454 -1.96 -14.79 -19.27
C GLU A 454 -2.45 -13.40 -19.71
N ASP A 455 -2.89 -12.56 -18.77
CA ASP A 455 -3.28 -11.16 -19.02
C ASP A 455 -2.08 -10.30 -19.41
N ALA A 456 -0.96 -10.48 -18.71
CA ALA A 456 0.29 -9.79 -19.01
C ALA A 456 0.82 -10.20 -20.39
N ALA A 457 0.81 -11.48 -20.70
CA ALA A 457 1.22 -11.99 -22.01
C ALA A 457 0.33 -11.45 -23.15
N THR A 458 -0.99 -11.40 -22.92
CA THR A 458 -1.94 -10.85 -23.90
C THR A 458 -1.71 -9.37 -24.16
N PHE A 459 -1.45 -8.59 -23.11
CA PHE A 459 -1.11 -7.16 -23.23
C PHE A 459 0.19 -6.97 -24.01
N LEU A 460 1.24 -7.71 -23.65
CA LEU A 460 2.55 -7.61 -24.28
C LEU A 460 2.51 -8.00 -25.76
N ASN A 461 1.76 -9.03 -26.12
CA ASN A 461 1.61 -9.44 -27.53
C ASN A 461 0.88 -8.38 -28.37
N ARG A 462 -0.10 -7.69 -27.79
CA ARG A 462 -0.82 -6.61 -28.49
C ARG A 462 0.05 -5.36 -28.63
N PHE A 463 0.81 -5.04 -27.59
CA PHE A 463 1.81 -3.98 -27.65
C PHE A 463 2.83 -4.24 -28.76
N ASP A 464 3.37 -5.44 -28.82
CA ASP A 464 4.35 -5.83 -29.85
C ASP A 464 3.79 -5.62 -31.25
N LYS A 465 2.56 -6.13 -31.47
CA LYS A 465 1.90 -6.04 -32.77
C LYS A 465 1.68 -4.58 -33.18
N ALA A 466 1.07 -3.79 -32.29
CA ALA A 466 0.78 -2.37 -32.56
C ALA A 466 2.08 -1.57 -32.76
N PHE A 467 3.10 -1.84 -31.96
CA PHE A 467 4.37 -1.16 -32.07
C PHE A 467 5.10 -1.49 -33.38
N LEU A 468 5.12 -2.76 -33.78
CA LEU A 468 5.78 -3.20 -35.02
C LEU A 468 5.00 -2.79 -36.28
N GLU A 469 3.68 -2.62 -36.18
CA GLU A 469 2.88 -2.00 -37.25
C GLU A 469 3.21 -0.52 -37.42
N LEU A 470 3.47 0.20 -36.34
CA LEU A 470 3.87 1.61 -36.35
C LEU A 470 5.34 1.82 -36.75
N TYR A 471 6.20 0.91 -36.34
CA TYR A 471 7.64 0.99 -36.55
C TYR A 471 8.19 -0.32 -37.12
N PRO A 472 7.90 -0.63 -38.41
CA PRO A 472 8.27 -1.93 -39.00
C PRO A 472 9.76 -2.18 -39.04
N THR A 473 10.58 -1.11 -39.14
CA THR A 473 12.04 -1.19 -39.23
C THR A 473 12.75 -1.16 -37.89
N PHE A 474 12.01 -0.97 -36.78
CA PHE A 474 12.57 -0.72 -35.46
C PHE A 474 13.63 -1.76 -35.05
N VAL A 475 13.34 -3.06 -35.20
CA VAL A 475 14.26 -4.13 -34.75
C VAL A 475 15.54 -4.15 -35.58
N VAL A 476 15.44 -3.87 -36.86
CA VAL A 476 16.61 -3.79 -37.77
C VAL A 476 17.47 -2.58 -37.41
N GLU A 477 16.85 -1.41 -37.26
CA GLU A 477 17.54 -0.19 -36.91
C GLU A 477 18.10 -0.23 -35.48
N PHE A 478 17.38 -0.84 -34.53
CA PHE A 478 17.86 -1.03 -33.17
C PHE A 478 19.09 -1.94 -33.11
N ASN A 479 19.07 -3.06 -33.85
CA ASN A 479 20.21 -3.96 -33.91
C ASN A 479 21.42 -3.32 -34.58
N ALA A 480 21.24 -2.36 -35.48
CA ALA A 480 22.32 -1.57 -36.06
C ALA A 480 23.03 -0.66 -35.04
N LEU A 481 22.40 -0.34 -33.90
CA LEU A 481 23.06 0.38 -32.81
C LEU A 481 23.90 -0.52 -31.89
N LEU A 482 23.79 -1.85 -32.04
CA LEU A 482 24.50 -2.84 -31.21
C LEU A 482 25.68 -3.47 -31.97
N ARG A 483 26.67 -3.94 -31.21
CA ARG A 483 27.80 -4.72 -31.77
C ARG A 483 27.29 -6.05 -32.31
N ASN A 484 27.97 -6.63 -33.29
CA ASN A 484 27.56 -7.86 -33.99
C ASN A 484 27.37 -9.07 -33.06
N ASP A 485 28.11 -9.13 -31.95
CA ASP A 485 27.98 -10.15 -30.89
C ASP A 485 26.85 -9.87 -29.88
N GLY A 486 26.25 -8.71 -29.97
CA GLY A 486 25.22 -8.21 -29.04
C GLY A 486 23.83 -8.09 -29.61
N GLN A 487 23.59 -8.42 -30.87
CA GLN A 487 22.31 -8.27 -31.53
C GLN A 487 21.23 -9.17 -30.94
N LEU A 488 20.00 -8.65 -30.93
CA LEU A 488 18.83 -9.33 -30.36
C LEU A 488 18.00 -10.00 -31.47
N LEU A 489 17.75 -11.30 -31.31
CA LEU A 489 16.94 -12.07 -32.24
C LEU A 489 15.47 -12.03 -31.81
N GLN A 490 14.58 -11.81 -32.75
CA GLN A 490 13.14 -11.97 -32.54
C GLN A 490 12.77 -13.45 -32.54
N LYS A 491 11.90 -13.85 -31.59
CA LYS A 491 11.35 -15.23 -31.56
C LYS A 491 10.30 -15.46 -32.63
N SER A 492 9.64 -14.42 -33.10
CA SER A 492 8.69 -14.43 -34.22
C SER A 492 8.58 -13.04 -34.85
N PRO A 493 8.12 -12.90 -36.11
CA PRO A 493 8.03 -11.61 -36.81
C PRO A 493 7.16 -10.54 -36.13
N HIS A 494 6.29 -10.95 -35.19
CA HIS A 494 5.33 -10.08 -34.54
C HIS A 494 5.50 -10.04 -33.02
N SER A 495 6.65 -10.45 -32.47
CA SER A 495 6.90 -10.40 -31.04
C SER A 495 8.25 -9.80 -30.72
N LEU A 496 8.27 -8.97 -29.69
CA LEU A 496 9.47 -8.38 -29.14
C LEU A 496 9.97 -9.17 -27.93
N THR A 497 11.27 -9.24 -27.74
CA THR A 497 11.85 -9.74 -26.49
C THR A 497 11.64 -8.70 -25.37
N THR A 498 11.88 -9.07 -24.13
CA THR A 498 11.79 -8.13 -23.01
C THR A 498 12.73 -6.92 -23.21
N GLU A 499 13.89 -7.17 -23.73
CA GLU A 499 14.88 -6.15 -24.05
C GLU A 499 14.34 -5.20 -25.13
N LEU A 500 13.84 -5.74 -26.22
CA LEU A 500 13.28 -4.94 -27.31
C LEU A 500 12.05 -4.14 -26.88
N ARG A 501 11.16 -4.72 -26.03
CA ARG A 501 10.02 -3.99 -25.46
C ARG A 501 10.45 -2.82 -24.58
N THR A 502 11.49 -3.02 -23.79
CA THR A 502 12.06 -1.96 -22.94
C THR A 502 12.48 -0.76 -23.80
N PHE A 503 13.17 -1.01 -24.89
CA PHE A 503 13.63 0.07 -25.78
C PHE A 503 12.56 0.56 -26.75
N ALA A 504 11.57 -0.24 -27.07
CA ALA A 504 10.36 0.19 -27.76
C ALA A 504 9.56 1.23 -26.94
N LEU A 505 9.46 1.03 -25.64
CA LEU A 505 8.85 1.99 -24.72
C LEU A 505 9.68 3.28 -24.63
N ILE A 506 10.99 3.20 -24.60
CA ILE A 506 11.89 4.37 -24.64
C ILE A 506 11.69 5.12 -25.96
N ARG A 507 11.55 4.42 -27.09
CA ARG A 507 11.23 5.02 -28.38
C ARG A 507 9.92 5.78 -28.37
N LEU A 508 8.93 5.32 -27.60
CA LEU A 508 7.63 5.99 -27.39
C LEU A 508 7.69 7.11 -26.34
N GLY A 509 8.87 7.41 -25.77
CA GLY A 509 9.06 8.48 -24.80
C GLY A 509 8.87 8.07 -23.35
N VAL A 510 8.67 6.78 -23.07
CA VAL A 510 8.58 6.28 -21.68
C VAL A 510 9.99 5.97 -21.17
N ASN A 511 10.62 6.93 -20.48
CA ASN A 511 12.02 6.84 -20.08
C ASN A 511 12.22 6.37 -18.62
N ASN A 512 11.18 6.50 -17.79
CA ASN A 512 11.25 6.14 -16.39
C ASN A 512 11.27 4.62 -16.21
N THR A 513 12.28 4.12 -15.48
CA THR A 513 12.46 2.68 -15.24
C THR A 513 11.28 2.06 -14.48
N ALA A 514 10.65 2.79 -13.56
CA ALA A 514 9.51 2.29 -12.81
C ALA A 514 8.25 2.16 -13.70
N ASP A 515 8.04 3.12 -14.61
CA ASP A 515 6.92 3.08 -15.56
C ASP A 515 7.09 1.94 -16.57
N ILE A 516 8.32 1.76 -17.08
CA ILE A 516 8.65 0.64 -17.97
C ILE A 516 8.44 -0.70 -17.25
N ALA A 517 8.91 -0.81 -16.00
CA ALA A 517 8.74 -2.01 -15.18
C ALA A 517 7.26 -2.34 -14.94
N GLY A 518 6.46 -1.31 -14.63
CA GLY A 518 5.01 -1.42 -14.48
C GLY A 518 4.31 -1.89 -15.75
N LEU A 519 4.65 -1.31 -16.90
CA LEU A 519 4.08 -1.65 -18.21
C LEU A 519 4.49 -3.04 -18.69
N LEU A 520 5.68 -3.51 -18.35
CA LEU A 520 6.18 -4.83 -18.73
C LEU A 520 5.92 -5.91 -17.66
N PHE A 521 5.30 -5.55 -16.54
CA PHE A 521 5.01 -6.44 -15.39
C PHE A 521 6.27 -7.06 -14.79
N LEU A 522 7.35 -6.29 -14.73
CA LEU A 522 8.67 -6.72 -14.25
C LEU A 522 9.10 -5.90 -13.04
N SER A 523 10.15 -6.35 -12.35
CA SER A 523 10.74 -5.56 -11.27
C SER A 523 11.60 -4.40 -11.84
N ASN A 524 11.68 -3.30 -11.09
CA ASN A 524 12.56 -2.18 -11.43
C ASN A 524 14.00 -2.64 -11.64
N GLN A 525 14.45 -3.59 -10.82
CA GLN A 525 15.78 -4.18 -10.93
C GLN A 525 15.99 -4.92 -12.24
N THR A 526 14.96 -5.63 -12.71
CA THR A 526 15.01 -6.36 -14.00
C THR A 526 15.17 -5.38 -15.16
N ILE A 527 14.42 -4.28 -15.18
CA ILE A 527 14.53 -3.27 -16.23
C ILE A 527 15.85 -2.53 -16.15
N TYR A 528 16.32 -2.20 -14.95
CA TYR A 528 17.64 -1.60 -14.77
C TYR A 528 18.75 -2.48 -15.33
N ASN A 529 18.73 -3.78 -14.99
CA ASN A 529 19.71 -4.75 -15.49
C ASN A 529 19.60 -4.92 -17.02
N CYS A 530 18.40 -4.96 -17.56
CA CYS A 530 18.12 -5.02 -18.99
C CYS A 530 18.75 -3.82 -19.71
N ARG A 531 18.45 -2.61 -19.28
CA ARG A 531 19.00 -1.37 -19.86
C ARG A 531 20.53 -1.35 -19.78
N SER A 532 21.08 -1.66 -18.61
CA SER A 532 22.51 -1.67 -18.40
C SER A 532 23.22 -2.71 -19.30
N THR A 533 22.66 -3.92 -19.40
CA THR A 533 23.21 -4.98 -20.21
C THR A 533 23.22 -4.61 -21.70
N ILE A 534 22.12 -4.09 -22.21
CA ILE A 534 22.01 -3.70 -23.63
C ILE A 534 22.86 -2.48 -23.94
N LYS A 535 22.84 -1.46 -23.06
CA LYS A 535 23.70 -0.28 -23.21
C LYS A 535 25.20 -0.65 -23.25
N ASN A 536 25.60 -1.69 -22.53
CA ASN A 536 26.96 -2.22 -22.58
C ASN A 536 27.31 -2.89 -23.90
N ARG A 537 26.31 -3.33 -24.67
CA ARG A 537 26.49 -3.93 -26.02
C ARG A 537 26.37 -2.90 -27.13
N ALA A 538 26.00 -1.65 -26.84
CA ALA A 538 25.88 -0.59 -27.81
C ALA A 538 27.23 -0.21 -28.41
N ILE A 539 27.23 0.22 -29.68
CA ILE A 539 28.39 0.76 -30.39
C ILE A 539 28.80 2.10 -29.78
N ARG A 540 27.80 2.96 -29.46
CA ARG A 540 28.00 4.24 -28.78
C ARG A 540 27.21 4.24 -27.47
N LYS A 541 27.88 4.07 -26.36
CA LYS A 541 27.21 3.96 -25.05
C LYS A 541 26.62 5.27 -24.54
N GLU A 542 27.25 6.39 -24.85
CA GLU A 542 26.89 7.71 -24.28
C GLU A 542 25.59 8.25 -24.91
N THR A 543 25.39 8.06 -26.21
CA THR A 543 24.22 8.55 -26.96
C THR A 543 23.15 7.49 -27.16
N PHE A 544 23.32 6.27 -26.66
CA PHE A 544 22.48 5.12 -27.00
C PHE A 544 21.00 5.34 -26.75
N ASP A 545 20.63 5.90 -25.58
CA ASP A 545 19.23 6.15 -25.25
C ASP A 545 18.62 7.22 -26.17
N ASP A 546 19.38 8.24 -26.55
CA ASP A 546 18.98 9.28 -27.50
C ASP A 546 18.89 8.72 -28.94
N ASP A 547 19.85 7.89 -29.33
CA ASP A 547 19.82 7.23 -30.64
C ASP A 547 18.56 6.35 -30.77
N VAL A 548 18.18 5.63 -29.70
CA VAL A 548 16.94 4.82 -29.66
C VAL A 548 15.69 5.68 -29.80
N MET A 549 15.63 6.84 -29.15
CA MET A 549 14.49 7.74 -29.26
C MET A 549 14.25 8.27 -30.68
N HIS A 550 15.28 8.28 -31.50
CA HIS A 550 15.21 8.79 -32.87
C HIS A 550 15.09 7.70 -33.94
N LEU A 551 15.02 6.41 -33.58
CA LEU A 551 14.81 5.30 -34.51
C LEU A 551 13.49 5.45 -35.27
N CYS A 552 13.46 5.04 -36.50
CA CYS A 552 12.26 5.08 -37.38
C CYS A 552 11.65 6.49 -37.51
N THR A 553 12.42 7.55 -37.36
CA THR A 553 12.00 8.91 -37.69
C THR A 553 12.16 9.13 -39.18
N VAL A 554 11.02 9.23 -39.88
CA VAL A 554 11.01 9.66 -41.29
C VAL A 554 11.19 11.17 -41.30
N ILE A 555 12.42 11.64 -41.06
CA ILE A 555 12.84 12.99 -41.45
C ILE A 555 14.24 12.82 -42.07
N LYS A 556 14.26 12.83 -43.37
CA LYS A 556 15.41 13.34 -44.09
C LYS A 556 15.29 14.84 -44.24
#